data_db50704047645ed1239fc04ee0f8819d
#
_entry.id   db50704047645ed1239fc04ee0f8819d
#
_cell.length_a   1.000
_cell.length_b   1.000
_cell.length_c   1.000
_cell.angle_alpha   90.00
_cell.angle_beta   90.00
_cell.angle_gamma   90.00
#
_symmetry.space_group_name_H-M   'P 1'
#
loop_
_entity.id
_entity.type
_entity.pdbx_description
1 polymer ?
#
loop_
_entity_poly.entity_id
_entity_poly.type
_entity_poly.pdbx_seq_one_letter_code
_entity_poly.pdbx_strand_id
1 'polypeptide(L)'
;MKIPIRKKWGQNFLIDPNIIRKIISVLSPGGKQHILEIGPGKGALTVPLSKIVNQITAVEIDPMLCDYLETKKLKNVTIYNEDILKFNTESMSKNYAIIGNLPYNISTPILFKFMKEKGWNKLIIMLQKEVAERIVSSENNKKYGRISIMLQTFFKIKLEFNIPKTVFKPQPKITSSLLSITPKKNVEIEYSKLKRLVESAFKHRRKKLIHNLKLVVNSKGLEMIKDQRAEQLSVQDYQELVKYIK
;
A
#
# COMPACT_ATOMS: atom_id res chain seq x y z
N MET A 1 -19.52 6.69 24.56
CA MET A 1 -18.31 7.52 24.61
C MET A 1 -18.22 8.35 23.33
N LYS A 2 -18.17 9.71 23.40
CA LYS A 2 -17.86 10.55 22.23
C LYS A 2 -16.34 10.57 22.03
N ILE A 3 -15.86 9.90 20.98
CA ILE A 3 -14.43 9.92 20.62
C ILE A 3 -14.20 11.14 19.74
N PRO A 4 -13.33 12.09 20.13
CA PRO A 4 -13.02 13.26 19.33
C PRO A 4 -12.26 12.86 18.08
N ILE A 5 -12.55 13.53 16.97
CA ILE A 5 -11.84 13.31 15.70
C ILE A 5 -10.51 14.05 15.75
N ARG A 6 -9.41 13.35 15.55
CA ARG A 6 -8.07 13.91 15.61
C ARG A 6 -7.53 14.16 14.20
N LYS A 7 -7.60 15.41 13.75
CA LYS A 7 -7.15 15.82 12.41
C LYS A 7 -5.68 15.46 12.11
N LYS A 8 -4.81 15.49 13.13
CA LYS A 8 -3.39 15.14 12.99
C LYS A 8 -3.15 13.72 12.47
N TRP A 9 -4.09 12.80 12.69
CA TRP A 9 -4.01 11.42 12.22
C TRP A 9 -4.83 11.15 10.96
N GLY A 10 -5.44 12.19 10.35
CA GLY A 10 -6.19 12.06 9.11
C GLY A 10 -7.40 11.14 9.19
N GLN A 11 -8.05 11.08 10.37
CA GLN A 11 -9.14 10.14 10.64
C GLN A 11 -10.38 10.41 9.78
N ASN A 12 -10.75 9.42 8.96
CA ASN A 12 -11.99 9.36 8.18
C ASN A 12 -12.58 7.96 8.35
N PHE A 13 -13.60 7.84 9.20
CA PHE A 13 -14.20 6.54 9.53
C PHE A 13 -15.19 6.10 8.46
N LEU A 14 -15.01 4.89 7.96
CA LEU A 14 -15.95 4.26 7.03
C LEU A 14 -17.27 3.95 7.78
N ILE A 15 -18.41 4.35 7.20
CA ILE A 15 -19.73 4.21 7.84
C ILE A 15 -20.74 3.44 7.01
N ASP A 16 -20.48 3.21 5.72
CA ASP A 16 -21.42 2.55 4.81
C ASP A 16 -21.29 1.02 4.86
N PRO A 17 -22.36 0.29 5.29
CA PRO A 17 -22.29 -1.16 5.41
C PRO A 17 -22.14 -1.90 4.07
N ASN A 18 -22.60 -1.32 2.95
CA ASN A 18 -22.49 -1.94 1.64
C ASN A 18 -21.03 -1.89 1.16
N ILE A 19 -20.36 -0.75 1.36
CA ILE A 19 -18.94 -0.61 1.05
C ILE A 19 -18.09 -1.50 1.96
N ILE A 20 -18.40 -1.59 3.25
CA ILE A 20 -17.72 -2.51 4.19
C ILE A 20 -17.83 -3.94 3.67
N ARG A 21 -19.03 -4.43 3.33
CA ARG A 21 -19.22 -5.78 2.78
C ARG A 21 -18.43 -5.98 1.47
N LYS A 22 -18.45 -4.99 0.57
CA LYS A 22 -17.71 -5.05 -0.69
C LYS A 22 -16.21 -5.13 -0.49
N ILE A 23 -15.64 -4.40 0.47
CA ILE A 23 -14.21 -4.47 0.83
C ILE A 23 -13.86 -5.85 1.36
N ILE A 24 -14.66 -6.39 2.27
CA ILE A 24 -14.47 -7.74 2.83
C ILE A 24 -14.58 -8.80 1.72
N SER A 25 -15.49 -8.67 0.77
CA SER A 25 -15.60 -9.61 -0.36
C SER A 25 -14.37 -9.58 -1.27
N VAL A 26 -13.71 -8.41 -1.47
CA VAL A 26 -12.44 -8.33 -2.21
C VAL A 26 -11.30 -8.99 -1.43
N LEU A 27 -11.26 -8.84 -0.11
CA LEU A 27 -10.30 -9.55 0.73
C LEU A 27 -10.52 -11.07 0.60
N SER A 28 -11.79 -11.51 0.57
CA SER A 28 -12.19 -12.92 0.50
C SER A 28 -11.45 -13.79 1.53
N PRO A 29 -11.58 -13.47 2.83
CA PRO A 29 -10.79 -14.13 3.86
C PRO A 29 -11.27 -15.56 4.09
N GLY A 30 -10.33 -16.48 4.25
CA GLY A 30 -10.62 -17.85 4.73
C GLY A 30 -10.78 -17.89 6.26
N GLY A 31 -11.60 -18.83 6.76
CA GLY A 31 -11.87 -18.96 8.20
C GLY A 31 -10.63 -19.15 9.08
N LYS A 32 -9.57 -19.76 8.57
CA LYS A 32 -8.29 -19.97 9.28
C LYS A 32 -7.29 -18.81 9.09
N GLN A 33 -7.66 -17.72 8.41
CA GLN A 33 -6.74 -16.63 8.08
C GLN A 33 -6.46 -15.76 9.29
N HIS A 34 -5.22 -15.28 9.41
CA HIS A 34 -4.81 -14.22 10.29
C HIS A 34 -4.82 -12.91 9.49
N ILE A 35 -5.41 -11.86 10.06
CA ILE A 35 -5.49 -10.53 9.46
C ILE A 35 -4.67 -9.54 10.28
N LEU A 36 -3.85 -8.74 9.60
CA LEU A 36 -3.30 -7.50 10.14
C LEU A 36 -4.19 -6.33 9.68
N GLU A 37 -4.90 -5.70 10.60
CA GLU A 37 -5.68 -4.51 10.31
C GLU A 37 -4.90 -3.26 10.70
N ILE A 38 -4.70 -2.35 9.75
CA ILE A 38 -4.01 -1.08 9.96
C ILE A 38 -5.03 0.03 10.14
N GLY A 39 -5.01 0.66 11.32
CA GLY A 39 -5.93 1.73 11.67
C GLY A 39 -7.38 1.25 11.72
N PRO A 40 -7.73 0.32 12.63
CA PRO A 40 -9.09 -0.22 12.77
C PRO A 40 -10.12 0.87 13.11
N GLY A 41 -9.69 1.98 13.67
CA GLY A 41 -10.55 3.11 14.03
C GLY A 41 -11.69 2.69 14.96
N LYS A 42 -12.93 2.87 14.51
CA LYS A 42 -14.13 2.45 15.28
C LYS A 42 -14.53 0.99 15.02
N GLY A 43 -13.70 0.20 14.35
CA GLY A 43 -13.94 -1.22 14.11
C GLY A 43 -14.87 -1.52 12.93
N ALA A 44 -14.94 -0.62 11.95
CA ALA A 44 -15.82 -0.79 10.80
C ALA A 44 -15.51 -2.06 9.99
N LEU A 45 -14.25 -2.43 9.88
CA LEU A 45 -13.81 -3.68 9.26
C LEU A 45 -13.56 -4.76 10.32
N THR A 46 -12.98 -4.39 11.48
CA THR A 46 -12.64 -5.30 12.58
C THR A 46 -13.83 -6.15 13.02
N VAL A 47 -14.97 -5.51 13.33
CA VAL A 47 -16.15 -6.19 13.88
C VAL A 47 -16.74 -7.24 12.92
N PRO A 48 -17.00 -6.95 11.64
CA PRO A 48 -17.47 -7.98 10.72
C PRO A 48 -16.40 -9.05 10.41
N LEU A 49 -15.11 -8.67 10.32
CA LEU A 49 -14.02 -9.62 10.06
C LEU A 49 -13.82 -10.59 11.24
N SER A 50 -13.98 -10.15 12.49
CA SER A 50 -13.81 -11.02 13.67
C SER A 50 -14.79 -12.19 13.70
N LYS A 51 -15.91 -12.10 12.96
CA LYS A 51 -16.89 -13.17 12.83
C LYS A 51 -16.52 -14.22 11.77
N ILE A 52 -15.51 -13.93 10.93
CA ILE A 52 -15.20 -14.72 9.73
C ILE A 52 -13.83 -15.38 9.86
N VAL A 53 -12.86 -14.68 10.47
CA VAL A 53 -11.45 -15.09 10.49
C VAL A 53 -11.02 -15.67 11.85
N ASN A 54 -9.91 -16.41 11.84
CA ASN A 54 -9.37 -17.00 13.07
C ASN A 54 -8.81 -15.95 14.03
N GLN A 55 -8.06 -14.97 13.52
CA GLN A 55 -7.36 -13.99 14.35
C GLN A 55 -7.22 -12.66 13.62
N ILE A 56 -7.32 -11.56 14.36
CA ILE A 56 -7.02 -10.20 13.89
C ILE A 56 -5.98 -9.59 14.83
N THR A 57 -4.89 -9.10 14.25
CA THR A 57 -3.97 -8.17 14.88
C THR A 57 -4.31 -6.77 14.39
N ALA A 58 -4.80 -5.93 15.27
CA ALA A 58 -5.24 -4.56 14.97
C ALA A 58 -4.21 -3.56 15.52
N VAL A 59 -3.60 -2.75 14.64
CA VAL A 59 -2.59 -1.75 15.02
C VAL A 59 -3.17 -0.35 14.84
N GLU A 60 -3.33 0.36 15.97
CA GLU A 60 -3.97 1.68 16.04
C GLU A 60 -3.08 2.66 16.80
N ILE A 61 -2.88 3.84 16.24
CA ILE A 61 -2.04 4.89 16.84
C ILE A 61 -2.79 5.73 17.89
N ASP A 62 -4.12 5.77 17.80
CA ASP A 62 -4.96 6.54 18.76
C ASP A 62 -5.37 5.68 19.94
N PRO A 63 -4.83 5.94 21.17
CA PRO A 63 -5.18 5.16 22.36
C PRO A 63 -6.68 5.19 22.69
N MET A 64 -7.38 6.29 22.40
CA MET A 64 -8.83 6.34 22.65
C MET A 64 -9.63 5.43 21.74
N LEU A 65 -9.11 5.15 20.53
CA LEU A 65 -9.72 4.17 19.61
C LEU A 65 -9.39 2.74 20.02
N CYS A 66 -8.20 2.51 20.57
CA CYS A 66 -7.85 1.22 21.19
C CYS A 66 -8.80 0.89 22.34
N ASP A 67 -8.94 1.80 23.32
CA ASP A 67 -9.87 1.64 24.45
C ASP A 67 -11.30 1.38 23.98
N TYR A 68 -11.74 2.12 22.95
CA TYR A 68 -13.07 1.93 22.39
C TYR A 68 -13.24 0.55 21.76
N LEU A 69 -12.25 0.05 21.03
CA LEU A 69 -12.29 -1.28 20.41
C LEU A 69 -12.31 -2.40 21.46
N GLU A 70 -11.57 -2.25 22.55
CA GLU A 70 -11.58 -3.20 23.68
C GLU A 70 -12.96 -3.34 24.30
N THR A 71 -13.78 -2.26 24.35
CA THR A 71 -15.17 -2.35 24.81
C THR A 71 -16.03 -3.29 23.97
N LYS A 72 -15.61 -3.64 22.74
CA LYS A 72 -16.34 -4.60 21.86
C LYS A 72 -16.15 -6.04 22.30
N LYS A 73 -15.16 -6.34 23.16
CA LYS A 73 -14.88 -7.69 23.72
C LYS A 73 -14.77 -8.78 22.63
N LEU A 74 -14.06 -8.48 21.54
CA LEU A 74 -13.86 -9.41 20.42
C LEU A 74 -12.77 -10.41 20.80
N LYS A 75 -13.14 -11.69 20.97
CA LYS A 75 -12.27 -12.74 21.54
C LYS A 75 -11.03 -13.06 20.69
N ASN A 76 -11.11 -12.86 19.38
CA ASN A 76 -10.04 -13.19 18.43
C ASN A 76 -9.35 -11.94 17.85
N VAL A 77 -9.47 -10.80 18.53
CA VAL A 77 -8.83 -9.52 18.14
C VAL A 77 -7.83 -9.12 19.21
N THR A 78 -6.58 -8.97 18.81
CA THR A 78 -5.53 -8.38 19.65
C THR A 78 -5.25 -6.97 19.17
N ILE A 79 -5.31 -6.00 20.05
CA ILE A 79 -5.15 -4.57 19.75
C ILE A 79 -3.77 -4.11 20.23
N TYR A 80 -3.03 -3.45 19.35
CA TYR A 80 -1.75 -2.82 19.66
C TYR A 80 -1.86 -1.31 19.49
N ASN A 81 -1.61 -0.55 20.57
CA ASN A 81 -1.52 0.90 20.49
C ASN A 81 -0.12 1.30 20.05
N GLU A 82 0.11 1.30 18.73
CA GLU A 82 1.42 1.52 18.15
C GLU A 82 1.34 2.18 16.77
N ASP A 83 2.43 2.82 16.34
CA ASP A 83 2.60 3.27 14.96
C ASP A 83 2.90 2.08 14.05
N ILE A 84 2.08 1.85 13.05
CA ILE A 84 2.27 0.76 12.09
C ILE A 84 3.65 0.80 11.40
N LEU A 85 4.25 1.97 11.24
CA LEU A 85 5.58 2.09 10.66
C LEU A 85 6.69 1.50 11.55
N LYS A 86 6.44 1.39 12.86
CA LYS A 86 7.35 0.82 13.87
C LYS A 86 6.97 -0.61 14.25
N PHE A 87 5.70 -0.99 14.06
CA PHE A 87 5.19 -2.30 14.44
C PHE A 87 6.00 -3.43 13.78
N ASN A 88 6.44 -4.40 14.59
CA ASN A 88 7.19 -5.56 14.12
C ASN A 88 6.22 -6.71 13.75
N THR A 89 6.27 -7.17 12.50
CA THR A 89 5.43 -8.25 11.98
C THR A 89 6.09 -9.63 12.06
N GLU A 90 7.33 -9.74 12.56
CA GLU A 90 8.06 -11.02 12.62
C GLU A 90 7.38 -12.08 13.49
N SER A 91 6.65 -11.65 14.52
CA SER A 91 5.87 -12.52 15.40
C SER A 91 4.57 -13.03 14.77
N MET A 92 4.17 -12.49 13.62
CA MET A 92 2.95 -12.90 12.96
C MET A 92 3.11 -14.25 12.24
N SER A 93 2.02 -15.02 12.18
CA SER A 93 1.98 -16.26 11.40
C SER A 93 2.29 -15.97 9.92
N LYS A 94 2.95 -16.92 9.23
CA LYS A 94 3.11 -16.84 7.78
C LYS A 94 1.75 -16.85 7.07
N ASN A 95 1.68 -16.21 5.90
CA ASN A 95 0.47 -16.12 5.06
C ASN A 95 -0.69 -15.28 5.65
N TYR A 96 -0.39 -14.28 6.48
CA TYR A 96 -1.41 -13.34 6.91
C TYR A 96 -1.82 -12.39 5.76
N ALA A 97 -3.05 -11.88 5.84
CA ALA A 97 -3.48 -10.81 4.95
C ALA A 97 -3.51 -9.47 5.69
N ILE A 98 -3.34 -8.39 4.95
CA ILE A 98 -3.32 -7.03 5.48
C ILE A 98 -4.54 -6.29 4.94
N ILE A 99 -5.21 -5.53 5.81
CA ILE A 99 -6.30 -4.65 5.42
C ILE A 99 -6.17 -3.30 6.14
N GLY A 100 -6.58 -2.21 5.49
CA GLY A 100 -6.60 -0.92 6.16
C GLY A 100 -7.23 0.21 5.37
N ASN A 101 -7.84 1.13 6.12
CA ASN A 101 -8.24 2.44 5.63
C ASN A 101 -7.13 3.44 5.98
N LEU A 102 -6.10 3.51 5.12
CA LEU A 102 -4.87 4.21 5.46
C LEU A 102 -5.05 5.73 5.53
N PRO A 103 -4.48 6.38 6.56
CA PRO A 103 -4.31 7.83 6.56
C PRO A 103 -3.51 8.27 5.33
N TYR A 104 -4.03 9.26 4.60
CA TYR A 104 -3.48 9.63 3.29
C TYR A 104 -2.03 10.10 3.33
N ASN A 105 -1.62 10.77 4.42
CA ASN A 105 -0.27 11.30 4.62
C ASN A 105 0.81 10.22 4.81
N ILE A 106 0.44 9.01 5.26
CA ILE A 106 1.38 7.92 5.54
C ILE A 106 1.18 6.67 4.66
N SER A 107 0.24 6.73 3.70
CA SER A 107 -0.07 5.59 2.84
C SER A 107 1.14 5.10 2.02
N THR A 108 1.92 6.00 1.46
CA THR A 108 3.13 5.66 0.70
C THR A 108 4.23 5.05 1.58
N PRO A 109 4.60 5.62 2.74
CA PRO A 109 5.49 4.96 3.71
C PRO A 109 5.05 3.55 4.11
N ILE A 110 3.76 3.35 4.36
CA ILE A 110 3.21 2.02 4.71
C ILE A 110 3.42 1.01 3.57
N LEU A 111 3.14 1.41 2.32
CA LEU A 111 3.39 0.57 1.15
C LEU A 111 4.86 0.16 1.03
N PHE A 112 5.79 1.10 1.24
CA PHE A 112 7.22 0.81 1.21
C PHE A 112 7.68 -0.06 2.40
N LYS A 113 7.04 0.04 3.56
CA LYS A 113 7.28 -0.88 4.68
C LYS A 113 6.96 -2.32 4.25
N PHE A 114 5.72 -2.56 3.80
CA PHE A 114 5.27 -3.90 3.41
C PHE A 114 5.92 -4.43 2.12
N MET A 115 6.55 -3.57 1.33
CA MET A 115 7.40 -4.01 0.22
C MET A 115 8.66 -4.76 0.71
N LYS A 116 9.16 -4.43 1.89
CA LYS A 116 10.36 -5.05 2.48
C LYS A 116 10.02 -6.23 3.38
N GLU A 117 8.81 -6.27 3.92
CA GLU A 117 8.37 -7.32 4.83
C GLU A 117 7.91 -8.57 4.07
N LYS A 118 8.14 -9.71 4.70
CA LYS A 118 7.77 -11.03 4.18
C LYS A 118 6.65 -11.63 5.03
N GLY A 119 6.05 -12.70 4.52
CA GLY A 119 5.06 -13.48 5.29
C GLY A 119 3.61 -13.10 5.03
N TRP A 120 3.31 -11.97 4.43
CA TRP A 120 1.96 -11.63 4.00
C TRP A 120 1.67 -12.11 2.56
N ASN A 121 0.41 -12.40 2.29
CA ASN A 121 -0.03 -12.95 1.00
C ASN A 121 -0.95 -12.00 0.21
N LYS A 122 -1.66 -11.11 0.89
CA LYS A 122 -2.60 -10.17 0.27
C LYS A 122 -2.68 -8.88 1.10
N LEU A 123 -2.75 -7.74 0.41
CA LEU A 123 -2.92 -6.44 1.04
C LEU A 123 -4.10 -5.72 0.36
N ILE A 124 -5.12 -5.38 1.14
CA ILE A 124 -6.30 -4.63 0.70
C ILE A 124 -6.28 -3.27 1.38
N ILE A 125 -6.11 -2.21 0.60
CA ILE A 125 -5.96 -0.86 1.16
C ILE A 125 -6.81 0.17 0.45
N MET A 126 -7.30 1.11 1.25
CA MET A 126 -7.93 2.32 0.75
C MET A 126 -6.92 3.47 0.72
N LEU A 127 -6.80 4.12 -0.43
CA LEU A 127 -5.90 5.24 -0.70
C LEU A 127 -6.66 6.39 -1.34
N GLN A 128 -6.04 7.58 -1.39
CA GLN A 128 -6.50 8.63 -2.29
C GLN A 128 -6.53 8.14 -3.74
N LYS A 129 -7.59 8.47 -4.48
CA LYS A 129 -7.76 8.06 -5.88
C LYS A 129 -6.54 8.38 -6.72
N GLU A 130 -5.97 9.58 -6.59
CA GLU A 130 -4.77 9.98 -7.34
C GLU A 130 -3.57 9.08 -7.05
N VAL A 131 -3.33 8.71 -5.78
CA VAL A 131 -2.23 7.82 -5.39
C VAL A 131 -2.46 6.41 -5.95
N ALA A 132 -3.69 5.90 -5.87
CA ALA A 132 -4.04 4.60 -6.44
C ALA A 132 -3.83 4.57 -7.96
N GLU A 133 -4.27 5.60 -8.66
CA GLU A 133 -4.09 5.74 -10.11
C GLU A 133 -2.62 5.83 -10.51
N ARG A 134 -1.78 6.52 -9.72
CA ARG A 134 -0.32 6.53 -9.93
C ARG A 134 0.28 5.13 -9.78
N ILE A 135 -0.14 4.39 -8.77
CA ILE A 135 0.38 3.05 -8.49
C ILE A 135 0.10 2.08 -9.64
N VAL A 136 -1.10 2.14 -10.26
CA VAL A 136 -1.49 1.22 -11.34
C VAL A 136 -1.21 1.76 -12.75
N SER A 137 -0.65 2.97 -12.87
CA SER A 137 -0.32 3.55 -14.18
C SER A 137 0.75 2.75 -14.91
N SER A 138 0.59 2.63 -16.24
CA SER A 138 1.61 2.14 -17.16
C SER A 138 2.48 3.27 -17.72
N GLU A 139 3.54 2.91 -18.41
CA GLU A 139 4.40 3.80 -19.16
C GLU A 139 3.61 4.69 -20.14
N ASN A 140 4.22 5.77 -20.59
CA ASN A 140 3.62 6.81 -21.45
C ASN A 140 2.43 7.54 -20.84
N ASN A 141 2.19 7.39 -19.52
CA ASN A 141 1.16 8.10 -18.78
C ASN A 141 1.80 9.14 -17.85
N LYS A 142 1.19 10.34 -17.77
CA LYS A 142 1.67 11.43 -16.87
C LYS A 142 1.68 11.02 -15.39
N LYS A 143 0.83 10.07 -14.97
CA LYS A 143 0.75 9.54 -13.60
C LYS A 143 1.82 8.49 -13.30
N TYR A 144 2.39 7.87 -14.33
CA TYR A 144 3.45 6.88 -14.18
C TYR A 144 4.71 7.48 -13.58
N GLY A 145 5.35 6.77 -12.67
CA GLY A 145 6.54 7.26 -11.99
C GLY A 145 7.14 6.27 -10.99
N ARG A 146 7.97 6.79 -10.11
CA ARG A 146 8.72 5.97 -9.15
C ARG A 146 7.88 4.94 -8.40
N ILE A 147 6.72 5.37 -7.86
CA ILE A 147 5.85 4.46 -7.09
C ILE A 147 5.25 3.35 -7.96
N SER A 148 4.91 3.66 -9.22
CA SER A 148 4.40 2.69 -10.19
C SER A 148 5.43 1.58 -10.42
N ILE A 149 6.67 1.97 -10.78
CA ILE A 149 7.76 1.03 -11.10
C ILE A 149 8.12 0.20 -9.87
N MET A 150 8.35 0.85 -8.73
CA MET A 150 8.75 0.16 -7.52
C MET A 150 7.71 -0.89 -7.09
N LEU A 151 6.44 -0.53 -7.03
CA LEU A 151 5.40 -1.46 -6.58
C LEU A 151 5.08 -2.52 -7.62
N GLN A 152 4.95 -2.15 -8.90
CA GLN A 152 4.61 -3.10 -9.97
C GLN A 152 5.75 -4.10 -10.27
N THR A 153 7.00 -3.79 -9.92
CA THR A 153 8.10 -4.76 -10.00
C THR A 153 7.85 -5.95 -9.08
N PHE A 154 7.49 -5.71 -7.84
CA PHE A 154 7.41 -6.75 -6.80
C PHE A 154 6.00 -7.32 -6.60
N PHE A 155 4.95 -6.62 -7.07
CA PHE A 155 3.56 -6.96 -6.77
C PHE A 155 2.68 -7.01 -8.01
N LYS A 156 1.65 -7.88 -7.95
CA LYS A 156 0.46 -7.78 -8.78
C LYS A 156 -0.50 -6.83 -8.09
N ILE A 157 -0.92 -5.78 -8.78
CA ILE A 157 -1.74 -4.70 -8.21
C ILE A 157 -2.98 -4.53 -9.08
N LYS A 158 -4.14 -4.44 -8.43
CA LYS A 158 -5.41 -4.19 -9.10
C LYS A 158 -6.15 -3.07 -8.38
N LEU A 159 -6.64 -2.10 -9.16
CA LEU A 159 -7.62 -1.12 -8.69
C LEU A 159 -9.00 -1.79 -8.75
N GLU A 160 -9.59 -2.05 -7.60
CA GLU A 160 -10.84 -2.78 -7.50
C GLU A 160 -12.05 -1.89 -7.79
N PHE A 161 -12.15 -0.76 -7.07
CA PHE A 161 -13.20 0.25 -7.29
C PHE A 161 -12.88 1.57 -6.59
N ASN A 162 -13.57 2.62 -7.02
CA ASN A 162 -13.55 3.91 -6.35
C ASN A 162 -14.58 3.95 -5.22
N ILE A 163 -14.20 4.61 -4.11
CA ILE A 163 -15.02 4.74 -2.91
C ILE A 163 -15.42 6.21 -2.76
N PRO A 164 -16.72 6.53 -2.85
CA PRO A 164 -17.17 7.91 -2.74
C PRO A 164 -16.91 8.47 -1.35
N LYS A 165 -16.63 9.76 -1.28
CA LYS A 165 -16.32 10.43 -0.01
C LYS A 165 -17.50 10.49 0.97
N THR A 166 -18.72 10.34 0.49
CA THR A 166 -19.95 10.35 1.31
C THR A 166 -20.07 9.18 2.28
N VAL A 167 -19.33 8.09 2.04
CA VAL A 167 -19.35 6.89 2.89
C VAL A 167 -18.40 6.98 4.10
N PHE A 168 -17.79 8.14 4.30
CA PHE A 168 -16.89 8.41 5.43
C PHE A 168 -17.44 9.52 6.34
N LYS A 169 -17.08 9.45 7.64
CA LYS A 169 -17.35 10.49 8.64
C LYS A 169 -16.11 10.72 9.52
N PRO A 170 -15.50 11.94 9.52
CA PRO A 170 -15.83 13.06 8.63
C PRO A 170 -15.62 12.74 7.17
N GLN A 171 -16.32 13.46 6.30
CA GLN A 171 -16.16 13.29 4.86
C GLN A 171 -14.81 13.84 4.40
N PRO A 172 -13.95 13.05 3.71
CA PRO A 172 -12.69 13.54 3.16
C PRO A 172 -12.93 14.51 2.00
N LYS A 173 -11.92 15.34 1.70
CA LYS A 173 -12.00 16.30 0.58
C LYS A 173 -12.00 15.62 -0.79
N ILE A 174 -11.42 14.43 -0.89
CA ILE A 174 -11.16 13.71 -2.14
C ILE A 174 -11.70 12.29 -2.09
N THR A 175 -11.97 11.74 -3.27
CA THR A 175 -12.40 10.35 -3.46
C THR A 175 -11.25 9.39 -3.13
N SER A 176 -11.59 8.23 -2.56
CA SER A 176 -10.67 7.12 -2.30
C SER A 176 -10.80 6.04 -3.38
N SER A 177 -9.83 5.14 -3.43
CA SER A 177 -9.88 3.92 -4.24
C SER A 177 -9.40 2.74 -3.41
N LEU A 178 -9.97 1.57 -3.67
CA LEU A 178 -9.52 0.31 -3.10
C LEU A 178 -8.53 -0.35 -4.04
N LEU A 179 -7.36 -0.71 -3.51
CA LEU A 179 -6.39 -1.55 -4.21
C LEU A 179 -6.30 -2.92 -3.56
N SER A 180 -6.15 -3.95 -4.38
CA SER A 180 -5.66 -5.26 -3.97
C SER A 180 -4.24 -5.45 -4.48
N ILE A 181 -3.36 -5.91 -3.60
CA ILE A 181 -1.93 -6.09 -3.86
C ILE A 181 -1.53 -7.48 -3.40
N THR A 182 -0.85 -8.23 -4.26
CA THR A 182 -0.32 -9.57 -3.93
C THR A 182 1.14 -9.67 -4.34
N PRO A 183 2.03 -10.26 -3.51
CA PRO A 183 3.41 -10.47 -3.87
C PRO A 183 3.56 -11.30 -5.15
N LYS A 184 4.45 -10.90 -6.04
CA LYS A 184 4.88 -11.74 -7.16
C LYS A 184 5.85 -12.80 -6.63
N LYS A 185 5.77 -14.00 -7.18
CA LYS A 185 6.74 -15.07 -6.90
C LYS A 185 8.00 -14.87 -7.75
N ASN A 186 9.15 -15.27 -7.23
CA ASN A 186 10.42 -15.35 -7.97
C ASN A 186 10.87 -14.01 -8.61
N VAL A 187 10.79 -12.92 -7.87
CA VAL A 187 11.35 -11.63 -8.31
C VAL A 187 12.80 -11.55 -7.84
N GLU A 188 13.73 -11.73 -8.77
CA GLU A 188 15.19 -11.70 -8.52
C GLU A 188 15.80 -10.29 -8.62
N ILE A 189 15.00 -9.26 -8.42
CA ILE A 189 15.43 -7.87 -8.49
C ILE A 189 15.82 -7.37 -7.09
N GLU A 190 17.05 -6.90 -6.95
CA GLU A 190 17.50 -6.28 -5.72
C GLU A 190 16.84 -4.92 -5.52
N TYR A 191 16.09 -4.79 -4.42
CA TYR A 191 15.35 -3.56 -4.07
C TYR A 191 16.22 -2.30 -4.08
N SER A 192 17.41 -2.37 -3.49
CA SER A 192 18.35 -1.23 -3.36
C SER A 192 18.82 -0.73 -4.73
N LYS A 193 19.15 -1.64 -5.64
CA LYS A 193 19.57 -1.30 -7.01
C LYS A 193 18.43 -0.69 -7.80
N LEU A 194 17.24 -1.33 -7.79
CA LEU A 194 16.07 -0.76 -8.46
C LEU A 194 15.72 0.63 -7.92
N LYS A 195 15.73 0.81 -6.59
CA LYS A 195 15.47 2.10 -5.96
C LYS A 195 16.45 3.17 -6.45
N ARG A 196 17.76 2.91 -6.41
CA ARG A 196 18.80 3.83 -6.88
C ARG A 196 18.60 4.20 -8.35
N LEU A 197 18.30 3.21 -9.20
CA LEU A 197 18.04 3.41 -10.62
C LEU A 197 16.84 4.33 -10.85
N VAL A 198 15.70 4.01 -10.24
CA VAL A 198 14.43 4.73 -10.41
C VAL A 198 14.50 6.15 -9.83
N GLU A 199 15.13 6.35 -8.67
CA GLU A 199 15.34 7.69 -8.10
C GLU A 199 16.19 8.56 -9.01
N SER A 200 17.26 8.01 -9.58
CA SER A 200 18.13 8.70 -10.53
C SER A 200 17.40 9.01 -11.83
N ALA A 201 16.66 8.05 -12.38
CA ALA A 201 15.91 8.19 -13.62
C ALA A 201 14.92 9.37 -13.58
N PHE A 202 14.21 9.52 -12.46
CA PHE A 202 13.18 10.57 -12.29
C PHE A 202 13.70 11.88 -11.67
N LYS A 203 15.02 12.04 -11.48
CA LYS A 203 15.61 13.28 -10.92
C LYS A 203 15.28 14.53 -11.77
N HIS A 204 15.35 14.38 -13.09
CA HIS A 204 14.99 15.42 -14.05
C HIS A 204 14.05 14.85 -15.11
N ARG A 205 12.77 14.70 -14.75
CA ARG A 205 11.74 14.00 -15.56
C ARG A 205 11.64 14.50 -17.01
N ARG A 206 11.84 15.83 -17.26
CA ARG A 206 11.74 16.40 -18.59
C ARG A 206 12.97 16.21 -19.48
N LYS A 207 14.11 15.77 -18.94
CA LYS A 207 15.33 15.49 -19.71
C LYS A 207 15.35 14.07 -20.25
N LYS A 208 16.13 13.82 -21.31
CA LYS A 208 16.41 12.49 -21.82
C LYS A 208 17.04 11.65 -20.70
N LEU A 209 16.67 10.37 -20.62
CA LEU A 209 17.04 9.48 -19.52
C LEU A 209 18.55 9.25 -19.43
N ILE A 210 19.24 9.26 -20.57
CA ILE A 210 20.71 9.15 -20.64
C ILE A 210 21.42 10.18 -19.77
N HIS A 211 20.91 11.42 -19.68
CA HIS A 211 21.51 12.47 -18.85
C HIS A 211 21.36 12.19 -17.34
N ASN A 212 20.27 11.53 -16.97
CA ASN A 212 20.01 11.19 -15.58
C ASN A 212 20.81 9.96 -15.14
N LEU A 213 21.10 9.01 -16.05
CA LEU A 213 21.65 7.70 -15.72
C LEU A 213 23.13 7.50 -16.11
N LYS A 214 23.80 8.44 -16.76
CA LYS A 214 25.22 8.33 -17.19
C LYS A 214 26.20 7.93 -16.10
N LEU A 215 25.93 8.30 -14.83
CA LEU A 215 26.77 7.95 -13.67
C LEU A 215 26.28 6.68 -12.95
N VAL A 216 25.12 6.15 -13.30
CA VAL A 216 24.48 5.02 -12.61
C VAL A 216 24.56 3.73 -13.42
N VAL A 217 24.49 3.85 -14.73
CA VAL A 217 24.42 2.71 -15.67
C VAL A 217 25.64 2.70 -16.56
N ASN A 218 26.14 1.51 -16.95
CA ASN A 218 27.27 1.35 -17.86
C ASN A 218 26.88 1.67 -19.34
N SER A 219 27.85 1.63 -20.26
CA SER A 219 27.65 1.96 -21.68
C SER A 219 26.55 1.12 -22.34
N LYS A 220 26.53 -0.20 -22.10
CA LYS A 220 25.50 -1.10 -22.67
C LYS A 220 24.09 -0.69 -22.22
N GLY A 221 23.89 -0.43 -20.93
CA GLY A 221 22.59 0.03 -20.42
C GLY A 221 22.21 1.42 -20.94
N LEU A 222 23.20 2.32 -21.21
CA LEU A 222 22.92 3.63 -21.81
C LEU A 222 22.47 3.54 -23.26
N GLU A 223 22.98 2.58 -24.02
CA GLU A 223 22.56 2.33 -25.41
C GLU A 223 21.09 1.93 -25.49
N MET A 224 20.58 1.15 -24.51
CA MET A 224 19.18 0.72 -24.46
C MET A 224 18.19 1.88 -24.32
N ILE A 225 18.62 3.02 -23.76
CA ILE A 225 17.73 4.14 -23.36
C ILE A 225 18.01 5.43 -24.11
N LYS A 226 18.76 5.38 -25.24
CA LYS A 226 19.41 6.51 -25.92
C LYS A 226 18.56 7.77 -26.07
N ASP A 227 17.30 7.64 -26.49
CA ASP A 227 16.43 8.78 -26.79
C ASP A 227 15.17 8.86 -25.89
N GLN A 228 15.07 8.02 -24.90
CA GLN A 228 13.87 7.89 -24.07
C GLN A 228 13.89 8.84 -22.86
N ARG A 229 12.71 9.11 -22.32
CA ARG A 229 12.49 9.75 -21.02
C ARG A 229 12.09 8.70 -19.98
N ALA A 230 12.21 9.04 -18.70
CA ALA A 230 11.92 8.13 -17.59
C ALA A 230 10.52 7.52 -17.62
N GLU A 231 9.50 8.29 -18.04
CA GLU A 231 8.12 7.81 -18.12
C GLU A 231 7.81 6.92 -19.35
N GLN A 232 8.73 6.79 -20.29
CA GLN A 232 8.53 5.99 -21.49
C GLN A 232 8.99 4.53 -21.35
N LEU A 233 9.83 4.25 -20.33
CA LEU A 233 10.26 2.90 -20.03
C LEU A 233 9.20 2.13 -19.27
N SER A 234 8.94 0.91 -19.71
CA SER A 234 8.10 -0.05 -19.00
C SER A 234 8.75 -0.53 -17.69
N VAL A 235 7.97 -1.18 -16.84
CA VAL A 235 8.52 -1.83 -15.64
C VAL A 235 9.56 -2.89 -16.00
N GLN A 236 9.36 -3.62 -17.09
CA GLN A 236 10.29 -4.63 -17.59
C GLN A 236 11.62 -4.01 -18.04
N ASP A 237 11.58 -2.87 -18.74
CA ASP A 237 12.79 -2.15 -19.14
C ASP A 237 13.61 -1.72 -17.91
N TYR A 238 12.95 -1.23 -16.85
CA TYR A 238 13.64 -0.91 -15.59
C TYR A 238 14.25 -2.15 -14.93
N GLN A 239 13.58 -3.28 -14.96
CA GLN A 239 14.10 -4.55 -14.43
C GLN A 239 15.35 -5.01 -15.21
N GLU A 240 15.34 -4.87 -16.54
CA GLU A 240 16.49 -5.18 -17.38
C GLU A 240 17.66 -4.22 -17.11
N LEU A 241 17.39 -2.91 -16.99
CA LEU A 241 18.41 -1.90 -16.71
C LEU A 241 19.12 -2.10 -15.36
N VAL A 242 18.47 -2.73 -14.38
CA VAL A 242 19.11 -3.05 -13.09
C VAL A 242 20.38 -3.88 -13.26
N LYS A 243 20.44 -4.75 -14.28
CA LYS A 243 21.60 -5.59 -14.58
C LYS A 243 22.84 -4.81 -15.02
N TYR A 244 22.66 -3.57 -15.47
CA TYR A 244 23.72 -2.70 -16.00
C TYR A 244 24.13 -1.59 -15.05
N ILE A 245 23.69 -1.64 -13.79
CA ILE A 245 24.11 -0.68 -12.75
C ILE A 245 25.60 -0.89 -12.43
N LYS A 246 26.31 0.25 -12.32
CA LYS A 246 27.72 0.30 -11.92
C LYS A 246 27.90 0.03 -10.44
#